data_16604139383f701867800e6ba1191930
#
_entry.id   16604139383f701867800e6ba1191930
#
_cell.length_a   1.000
_cell.length_b   1.000
_cell.length_c   1.000
_cell.angle_alpha   90.00
_cell.angle_beta   90.00
_cell.angle_gamma   90.00
#
_symmetry.space_group_name_H-M   'P 1'
#
loop_
_entity.id
_entity.type
_entity.pdbx_description
1 polymer ?
#
loop_
_entity_poly.entity_id
_entity_poly.type
_entity_poly.pdbx_seq_one_letter_code
_entity_poly.pdbx_strand_id
1 'polypeptide(L)'
;MTKIETEQLLDYSDVLIRPKRSTMKSRNDVDIEREFSFKWSLEKWKGVPLIAANMDTTGTFEVYQVLSKYNIVTALHKFYTPEDFKSQTSLNPDLYMISTGISDPDFARLQSILEVVNCKWICIDIANGYLSSLVKFCKKVRKAYPNKILVAGNVATREMVEELLINGKVDIVKVGIGPGSACTTRLKTGVGIPQLSAVLDCSDAAHGLGGAIIADGGITCPGDVSKAFGACADFVMMGGQFAGHDQNPGDVVECEKTGKKMKRFYGMSSKRAMETHYGKMEKYRSSEGRELTIPYKGDLNNTVLDYLGGIRSTCTYIGATSIKNMGKCTTFVKVTRQLNKHFV
;
A
#
# COMPACT_ATOMS: atom_id res chain seq x y z
N MET A 1 -0.62 -3.02 -34.61
CA MET A 1 0.74 -3.58 -34.58
C MET A 1 1.18 -3.69 -33.13
N THR A 2 1.82 -4.80 -32.74
CA THR A 2 2.42 -4.95 -31.41
C THR A 2 3.60 -3.95 -31.29
N LYS A 3 3.63 -3.18 -30.18
CA LYS A 3 4.71 -2.23 -29.89
C LYS A 3 5.55 -2.80 -28.75
N ILE A 4 6.85 -2.69 -28.84
CA ILE A 4 7.78 -3.00 -27.77
C ILE A 4 8.38 -1.67 -27.29
N GLU A 5 8.25 -1.39 -26.00
CA GLU A 5 8.94 -0.29 -25.33
C GLU A 5 10.37 -0.76 -25.00
N THR A 6 11.35 -0.05 -25.51
CA THR A 6 12.76 -0.46 -25.42
C THR A 6 13.47 0.10 -24.19
N GLU A 7 12.87 1.07 -23.50
CA GLU A 7 13.41 1.61 -22.27
C GLU A 7 13.35 0.56 -21.16
N GLN A 8 14.46 0.39 -20.44
CA GLN A 8 14.52 -0.56 -19.34
C GLN A 8 13.83 0.01 -18.09
N LEU A 9 12.69 -0.57 -17.73
CA LEU A 9 11.99 -0.25 -16.49
C LEU A 9 12.61 -0.98 -15.29
N LEU A 10 12.54 -0.37 -14.11
CA LEU A 10 13.26 -0.78 -12.90
C LEU A 10 12.32 -1.09 -11.74
N ASP A 11 12.61 -2.16 -11.02
CA ASP A 11 12.07 -2.44 -9.68
C ASP A 11 12.99 -1.84 -8.59
N TYR A 12 12.56 -1.84 -7.33
CA TYR A 12 13.37 -1.31 -6.21
C TYR A 12 14.72 -2.02 -6.05
N SER A 13 14.81 -3.30 -6.41
CA SER A 13 16.05 -4.09 -6.36
C SER A 13 17.10 -3.67 -7.40
N ASP A 14 16.71 -2.92 -8.42
CA ASP A 14 17.59 -2.55 -9.54
C ASP A 14 18.34 -1.24 -9.31
N VAL A 15 18.06 -0.58 -8.18
CA VAL A 15 18.68 0.69 -7.82
C VAL A 15 19.10 0.74 -6.36
N LEU A 16 20.08 1.63 -6.09
CA LEU A 16 20.38 2.14 -4.75
C LEU A 16 20.22 3.67 -4.73
N ILE A 17 20.04 4.23 -3.54
CA ILE A 17 20.05 5.69 -3.35
C ILE A 17 21.51 6.14 -3.13
N ARG A 18 21.96 7.10 -3.93
CA ARG A 18 23.31 7.65 -3.81
C ARG A 18 23.42 8.51 -2.55
N PRO A 19 24.39 8.24 -1.66
CA PRO A 19 24.61 9.10 -0.50
C PRO A 19 25.08 10.49 -0.94
N LYS A 20 24.67 11.51 -0.18
CA LYS A 20 25.03 12.91 -0.42
C LYS A 20 25.53 13.55 0.87
N ARG A 21 26.20 14.68 0.75
CA ARG A 21 26.60 15.47 1.91
C ARG A 21 25.36 15.92 2.69
N SER A 22 25.40 15.72 3.99
CA SER A 22 24.32 16.10 4.91
C SER A 22 24.87 17.01 6.01
N THR A 23 24.06 17.96 6.45
CA THR A 23 24.35 18.83 7.59
C THR A 23 23.59 18.41 8.84
N MET A 24 22.81 17.35 8.75
CA MET A 24 22.01 16.84 9.87
C MET A 24 22.89 16.21 10.96
N LYS A 25 22.63 16.57 12.21
CA LYS A 25 23.40 16.08 13.35
C LYS A 25 22.84 14.79 13.93
N SER A 26 21.53 14.59 13.85
CA SER A 26 20.85 13.45 14.43
C SER A 26 19.75 12.93 13.51
N ARG A 27 19.53 11.60 13.51
CA ARG A 27 18.37 10.96 12.86
C ARG A 27 17.04 11.39 13.50
N ASN A 28 17.09 11.82 14.76
CA ASN A 28 15.91 12.30 15.48
C ASN A 28 15.40 13.65 14.96
N ASP A 29 16.27 14.42 14.27
CA ASP A 29 15.91 15.71 13.68
C ASP A 29 15.07 15.57 12.38
N VAL A 30 14.89 14.33 11.88
CA VAL A 30 14.11 14.06 10.68
C VAL A 30 12.62 14.12 10.98
N ASP A 31 11.88 14.95 10.27
CA ASP A 31 10.41 14.93 10.30
C ASP A 31 9.88 13.81 9.38
N ILE A 32 9.28 12.79 9.98
CA ILE A 32 8.68 11.65 9.27
C ILE A 32 7.18 11.79 9.04
N GLU A 33 6.54 12.82 9.58
CA GLU A 33 5.15 13.12 9.27
C GLU A 33 5.05 14.00 8.02
N ARG A 34 3.96 13.85 7.31
CA ARG A 34 3.60 14.71 6.17
C ARG A 34 2.19 15.25 6.38
N GLU A 35 1.99 16.48 5.93
CA GLU A 35 0.68 17.08 5.83
C GLU A 35 0.24 17.11 4.36
N PHE A 36 -1.02 16.73 4.11
CA PHE A 36 -1.66 16.74 2.80
C PHE A 36 -2.92 17.56 2.84
N SER A 37 -3.21 18.26 1.73
CA SER A 37 -4.48 18.87 1.43
C SER A 37 -5.00 18.27 0.13
N PHE A 38 -6.14 17.60 0.18
CA PHE A 38 -6.67 16.86 -0.95
C PHE A 38 -7.59 17.73 -1.81
N LYS A 39 -7.43 17.59 -3.13
CA LYS A 39 -8.07 18.48 -4.10
C LYS A 39 -9.59 18.31 -4.18
N TRP A 40 -10.06 17.08 -4.12
CA TRP A 40 -11.47 16.75 -4.39
C TRP A 40 -12.31 16.69 -3.13
N SER A 41 -11.79 16.13 -2.06
CA SER A 41 -12.45 16.07 -0.75
C SER A 41 -12.35 17.38 0.04
N LEU A 42 -11.37 18.22 -0.28
CA LEU A 42 -10.99 19.43 0.47
C LEU A 42 -10.54 19.12 1.91
N GLU A 43 -10.34 17.83 2.23
CA GLU A 43 -9.88 17.38 3.52
C GLU A 43 -8.37 17.61 3.69
N LYS A 44 -7.96 17.70 4.95
CA LYS A 44 -6.55 17.70 5.35
C LYS A 44 -6.26 16.46 6.18
N TRP A 45 -5.04 15.97 6.04
CA TRP A 45 -4.54 14.88 6.86
C TRP A 45 -3.07 15.10 7.19
N LYS A 46 -2.68 14.72 8.42
CA LYS A 46 -1.28 14.71 8.86
C LYS A 46 -0.95 13.42 9.59
N GLY A 47 0.20 12.84 9.28
CA GLY A 47 0.71 11.63 9.91
C GLY A 47 1.91 11.06 9.17
N VAL A 48 2.31 9.86 9.58
CA VAL A 48 3.36 9.10 8.89
C VAL A 48 2.75 8.43 7.65
N PRO A 49 3.24 8.71 6.44
CA PRO A 49 2.59 8.29 5.20
C PRO A 49 2.87 6.82 4.84
N LEU A 50 2.75 5.93 5.83
CA LEU A 50 2.74 4.49 5.66
C LEU A 50 1.32 3.96 5.83
N ILE A 51 0.99 2.88 5.14
CA ILE A 51 -0.35 2.29 5.17
C ILE A 51 -0.22 0.76 5.28
N ALA A 52 -0.94 0.14 6.21
CA ALA A 52 -1.13 -1.31 6.17
C ALA A 52 -2.12 -1.67 5.05
N ALA A 53 -1.76 -2.66 4.22
CA ALA A 53 -2.56 -3.08 3.08
C ALA A 53 -3.90 -3.71 3.52
N ASN A 54 -4.93 -3.47 2.73
CA ASN A 54 -6.31 -3.91 2.95
C ASN A 54 -6.53 -5.42 2.71
N MET A 55 -5.62 -6.22 3.23
CA MET A 55 -5.68 -7.68 3.22
C MET A 55 -6.24 -8.19 4.54
N ASP A 56 -7.00 -9.27 4.52
CA ASP A 56 -7.53 -9.89 5.74
C ASP A 56 -6.45 -10.41 6.72
N THR A 57 -5.21 -10.51 6.24
CA THR A 57 -4.03 -10.87 7.03
C THR A 57 -3.28 -9.68 7.62
N THR A 58 -3.57 -8.44 7.20
CA THR A 58 -2.83 -7.23 7.62
C THR A 58 -3.73 -6.02 7.90
N GLY A 59 -4.81 -5.87 7.16
CA GLY A 59 -5.76 -4.76 7.33
C GLY A 59 -6.79 -5.06 8.41
N THR A 60 -6.37 -5.29 9.65
CA THR A 60 -7.21 -5.71 10.78
C THR A 60 -7.24 -4.66 11.89
N PHE A 61 -8.23 -4.76 12.79
CA PHE A 61 -8.32 -3.85 13.93
C PHE A 61 -7.15 -3.99 14.89
N GLU A 62 -6.61 -5.20 15.06
CA GLU A 62 -5.45 -5.45 15.93
C GLU A 62 -4.18 -4.78 15.37
N VAL A 63 -3.99 -4.82 14.07
CA VAL A 63 -2.90 -4.09 13.38
C VAL A 63 -3.12 -2.58 13.50
N TYR A 64 -4.36 -2.11 13.32
CA TYR A 64 -4.70 -0.70 13.52
C TYR A 64 -4.33 -0.20 14.93
N GLN A 65 -4.62 -0.99 15.97
CA GLN A 65 -4.32 -0.60 17.35
C GLN A 65 -2.83 -0.34 17.61
N VAL A 66 -1.95 -1.00 16.87
CA VAL A 66 -0.51 -0.73 16.94
C VAL A 66 -0.14 0.46 16.08
N LEU A 67 -0.54 0.46 14.81
CA LEU A 67 -0.13 1.47 13.83
C LEU A 67 -0.63 2.88 14.17
N SER A 68 -1.83 2.98 14.73
CA SER A 68 -2.42 4.26 15.15
C SER A 68 -1.59 5.00 16.20
N LYS A 69 -0.83 4.30 17.03
CA LYS A 69 0.10 4.91 18.01
C LYS A 69 1.25 5.67 17.35
N TYR A 70 1.52 5.37 16.08
CA TYR A 70 2.58 5.99 15.27
C TYR A 70 2.02 6.93 14.19
N ASN A 71 0.75 7.29 14.25
CA ASN A 71 0.05 8.07 13.22
C ASN A 71 0.14 7.43 11.82
N ILE A 72 0.10 6.10 11.74
CA ILE A 72 0.13 5.29 10.52
C ILE A 72 -1.28 4.79 10.23
N VAL A 73 -1.69 4.85 8.97
CA VAL A 73 -3.04 4.47 8.53
C VAL A 73 -3.13 2.96 8.32
N THR A 74 -4.25 2.37 8.70
CA THR A 74 -4.58 0.98 8.35
C THR A 74 -5.74 0.95 7.36
N ALA A 75 -5.52 0.41 6.16
CA ALA A 75 -6.61 0.11 5.25
C ALA A 75 -7.28 -1.21 5.73
N LEU A 76 -8.43 -1.09 6.38
CA LEU A 76 -9.17 -2.24 6.88
C LEU A 76 -9.74 -3.04 5.71
N HIS A 77 -9.66 -4.37 5.80
CA HIS A 77 -10.13 -5.24 4.72
C HIS A 77 -11.65 -5.14 4.51
N LYS A 78 -12.10 -5.38 3.29
CA LYS A 78 -13.49 -5.16 2.87
C LYS A 78 -14.53 -6.15 3.42
N PHE A 79 -14.13 -7.13 4.22
CA PHE A 79 -15.01 -8.18 4.73
C PHE A 79 -15.58 -7.88 6.12
N TYR A 80 -15.16 -6.80 6.76
CA TYR A 80 -15.78 -6.34 8.00
C TYR A 80 -17.21 -5.86 7.77
N THR A 81 -18.07 -6.15 8.74
CA THR A 81 -19.49 -5.78 8.76
C THR A 81 -19.71 -4.52 9.60
N PRO A 82 -20.87 -3.86 9.51
CA PRO A 82 -21.20 -2.77 10.42
C PRO A 82 -21.12 -3.16 11.90
N GLU A 83 -21.43 -4.41 12.23
CA GLU A 83 -21.38 -4.96 13.60
C GLU A 83 -19.94 -5.04 14.10
N ASP A 84 -18.99 -5.46 13.25
CA ASP A 84 -17.57 -5.48 13.57
C ASP A 84 -17.07 -4.08 13.93
N PHE A 85 -17.48 -3.07 13.17
CA PHE A 85 -17.13 -1.67 13.45
C PHE A 85 -17.76 -1.14 14.73
N LYS A 86 -19.02 -1.48 15.02
CA LYS A 86 -19.72 -1.09 16.27
C LYS A 86 -19.03 -1.66 17.51
N SER A 87 -18.39 -2.82 17.39
CA SER A 87 -17.66 -3.45 18.49
C SER A 87 -16.37 -2.70 18.86
N GLN A 88 -15.89 -1.80 17.99
CA GLN A 88 -14.67 -1.03 18.24
C GLN A 88 -14.98 0.25 19.00
N THR A 89 -14.34 0.44 20.15
CA THR A 89 -14.66 1.54 21.09
C THR A 89 -13.94 2.86 20.80
N SER A 90 -12.89 2.88 19.98
CA SER A 90 -12.06 4.10 19.78
C SER A 90 -11.29 4.12 18.48
N LEU A 91 -12.01 4.17 17.35
CA LEU A 91 -11.36 4.35 16.05
C LEU A 91 -11.14 5.85 15.76
N ASN A 92 -9.88 6.24 15.53
CA ASN A 92 -9.57 7.58 15.07
C ASN A 92 -9.87 7.69 13.56
N PRO A 93 -10.82 8.54 13.13
CA PRO A 93 -11.23 8.66 11.72
C PRO A 93 -10.10 8.98 10.75
N ASP A 94 -9.01 9.55 11.24
CA ASP A 94 -7.84 9.94 10.45
C ASP A 94 -6.90 8.76 10.14
N LEU A 95 -7.00 7.66 10.89
CA LEU A 95 -5.98 6.61 10.89
C LEU A 95 -6.46 5.23 10.39
N TYR A 96 -7.64 5.15 9.79
CA TYR A 96 -8.10 3.95 9.10
C TYR A 96 -8.87 4.28 7.82
N MET A 97 -8.90 3.32 6.91
CA MET A 97 -9.69 3.39 5.67
C MET A 97 -10.72 2.26 5.67
N ILE A 98 -11.92 2.53 5.19
CA ILE A 98 -12.91 1.51 4.85
C ILE A 98 -12.66 1.07 3.42
N SER A 99 -12.37 -0.21 3.21
CA SER A 99 -12.14 -0.75 1.87
C SER A 99 -13.41 -1.33 1.26
N THR A 100 -13.56 -1.17 -0.05
CA THR A 100 -14.71 -1.65 -0.82
C THR A 100 -14.29 -2.12 -2.22
N GLY A 101 -15.05 -3.06 -2.80
CA GLY A 101 -15.02 -3.34 -4.23
C GLY A 101 -15.86 -2.35 -5.02
N ILE A 102 -16.36 -2.76 -6.20
CA ILE A 102 -17.08 -1.88 -7.13
C ILE A 102 -18.49 -2.40 -7.52
N SER A 103 -18.96 -3.45 -6.89
CA SER A 103 -20.30 -3.97 -7.12
C SER A 103 -21.38 -3.20 -6.35
N ASP A 104 -22.65 -3.36 -6.72
CA ASP A 104 -23.75 -2.74 -5.98
C ASP A 104 -23.86 -3.27 -4.54
N PRO A 105 -23.68 -4.57 -4.26
CA PRO A 105 -23.54 -5.05 -2.89
C PRO A 105 -22.37 -4.42 -2.11
N ASP A 106 -21.22 -4.17 -2.76
CA ASP A 106 -20.11 -3.47 -2.15
C ASP A 106 -20.48 -2.04 -1.76
N PHE A 107 -21.23 -1.34 -2.62
CA PHE A 107 -21.70 0.02 -2.32
C PHE A 107 -22.68 0.04 -1.15
N ALA A 108 -23.66 -0.88 -1.14
CA ALA A 108 -24.63 -0.99 -0.04
C ALA A 108 -23.94 -1.28 1.30
N ARG A 109 -22.95 -2.18 1.33
CA ARG A 109 -22.13 -2.45 2.51
C ARG A 109 -21.34 -1.22 2.95
N LEU A 110 -20.71 -0.49 2.01
CA LEU A 110 -20.00 0.76 2.33
C LEU A 110 -20.93 1.77 3.00
N GLN A 111 -22.17 1.93 2.49
CA GLN A 111 -23.16 2.83 3.08
C GLN A 111 -23.51 2.41 4.51
N SER A 112 -23.83 1.13 4.73
CA SER A 112 -24.21 0.63 6.06
C SER A 112 -23.07 0.75 7.10
N ILE A 113 -21.80 0.63 6.68
CA ILE A 113 -20.65 0.88 7.56
C ILE A 113 -20.53 2.37 7.89
N LEU A 114 -20.64 3.24 6.90
CA LEU A 114 -20.53 4.70 7.11
C LEU A 114 -21.68 5.32 7.89
N GLU A 115 -22.81 4.62 8.04
CA GLU A 115 -23.91 5.00 8.94
C GLU A 115 -23.56 4.77 10.42
N VAL A 116 -22.65 3.84 10.72
CA VAL A 116 -22.32 3.43 12.10
C VAL A 116 -20.99 3.95 12.60
N VAL A 117 -20.09 4.37 11.70
CA VAL A 117 -18.77 4.91 12.07
C VAL A 117 -18.40 6.17 11.29
N ASN A 118 -17.64 7.04 11.94
CA ASN A 118 -17.01 8.17 11.27
C ASN A 118 -15.64 7.75 10.76
N CYS A 119 -15.45 7.78 9.44
CA CYS A 119 -14.18 7.50 8.77
C CYS A 119 -13.91 8.58 7.74
N LYS A 120 -12.69 9.08 7.65
CA LYS A 120 -12.34 10.06 6.60
C LYS A 120 -12.00 9.40 5.26
N TRP A 121 -11.60 8.13 5.24
CA TRP A 121 -11.00 7.50 4.08
C TRP A 121 -11.86 6.38 3.51
N ILE A 122 -12.00 6.35 2.20
CA ILE A 122 -12.60 5.22 1.47
C ILE A 122 -11.57 4.69 0.47
N CYS A 123 -11.24 3.39 0.55
CA CYS A 123 -10.35 2.71 -0.36
C CYS A 123 -11.16 1.81 -1.33
N ILE A 124 -11.24 2.22 -2.59
CA ILE A 124 -11.91 1.48 -3.67
C ILE A 124 -10.84 0.60 -4.33
N ASP A 125 -10.89 -0.70 -4.08
CA ASP A 125 -9.81 -1.63 -4.43
C ASP A 125 -10.28 -2.78 -5.30
N ILE A 126 -9.71 -2.86 -6.51
CA ILE A 126 -9.85 -3.97 -7.44
C ILE A 126 -8.51 -4.35 -8.06
N ALA A 127 -8.33 -5.62 -8.41
CA ALA A 127 -7.07 -6.11 -8.98
C ALA A 127 -6.71 -5.47 -10.34
N ASN A 128 -7.72 -5.13 -11.14
CA ASN A 128 -7.55 -4.48 -12.44
C ASN A 128 -8.24 -3.11 -12.46
N GLY A 129 -7.48 -2.07 -12.15
CA GLY A 129 -7.95 -0.67 -12.13
C GLY A 129 -8.22 -0.06 -13.52
N TYR A 130 -7.99 -0.80 -14.61
CA TYR A 130 -8.21 -0.33 -15.97
C TYR A 130 -9.67 -0.52 -16.46
N LEU A 131 -10.54 -1.03 -15.61
CA LEU A 131 -11.95 -1.20 -15.93
C LEU A 131 -12.70 0.14 -15.89
N SER A 132 -13.47 0.47 -16.93
CA SER A 132 -14.32 1.67 -16.97
C SER A 132 -15.35 1.72 -15.83
N SER A 133 -15.74 0.56 -15.30
CA SER A 133 -16.63 0.42 -14.16
C SER A 133 -16.01 0.99 -12.87
N LEU A 134 -14.67 0.95 -12.71
CA LEU A 134 -13.99 1.58 -11.57
C LEU A 134 -14.21 3.10 -11.57
N VAL A 135 -13.98 3.76 -12.71
CA VAL A 135 -14.15 5.22 -12.83
C VAL A 135 -15.61 5.62 -12.56
N LYS A 136 -16.57 4.86 -13.08
CA LYS A 136 -18.01 5.08 -12.83
C LYS A 136 -18.33 4.92 -11.35
N PHE A 137 -17.78 3.91 -10.71
CA PHE A 137 -17.98 3.68 -9.27
C PHE A 137 -17.35 4.78 -8.43
N CYS A 138 -16.13 5.23 -8.75
CA CYS A 138 -15.50 6.38 -8.09
C CYS A 138 -16.38 7.63 -8.16
N LYS A 139 -16.96 7.94 -9.33
CA LYS A 139 -17.94 9.05 -9.49
C LYS A 139 -19.16 8.86 -8.59
N LYS A 140 -19.71 7.64 -8.52
CA LYS A 140 -20.86 7.30 -7.66
C LYS A 140 -20.53 7.57 -6.19
N VAL A 141 -19.36 7.08 -5.72
CA VAL A 141 -18.90 7.25 -4.35
C VAL A 141 -18.62 8.74 -4.05
N ARG A 142 -17.92 9.46 -4.92
CA ARG A 142 -17.65 10.90 -4.76
C ARG A 142 -18.93 11.72 -4.66
N LYS A 143 -19.95 11.41 -5.46
CA LYS A 143 -21.25 12.08 -5.39
C LYS A 143 -21.96 11.83 -4.06
N ALA A 144 -21.89 10.61 -3.53
CA ALA A 144 -22.52 10.23 -2.26
C ALA A 144 -21.74 10.78 -1.04
N TYR A 145 -20.42 10.86 -1.16
CA TYR A 145 -19.52 11.25 -0.05
C TYR A 145 -18.50 12.30 -0.51
N PRO A 146 -18.94 13.56 -0.71
CA PRO A 146 -18.10 14.60 -1.30
C PRO A 146 -16.86 14.95 -0.47
N ASN A 147 -16.94 14.81 0.86
CA ASN A 147 -15.88 15.22 1.79
C ASN A 147 -15.00 14.03 2.26
N LYS A 148 -15.18 12.81 1.72
CA LYS A 148 -14.31 11.69 2.08
C LYS A 148 -13.07 11.67 1.19
N ILE A 149 -11.92 11.34 1.76
CA ILE A 149 -10.69 11.11 1.01
C ILE A 149 -10.85 9.79 0.26
N LEU A 150 -10.89 9.86 -1.08
CA LEU A 150 -11.03 8.66 -1.92
C LEU A 150 -9.68 8.18 -2.42
N VAL A 151 -9.40 6.91 -2.15
CA VAL A 151 -8.30 6.14 -2.71
C VAL A 151 -8.87 5.16 -3.72
N ALA A 152 -8.28 5.02 -4.90
CA ALA A 152 -8.70 4.01 -5.87
C ALA A 152 -7.52 3.38 -6.62
N GLY A 153 -7.66 2.12 -7.00
CA GLY A 153 -6.67 1.35 -7.78
C GLY A 153 -7.06 -0.14 -7.90
N ASN A 154 -6.12 -0.99 -8.43
CA ASN A 154 -4.73 -0.64 -8.71
C ASN A 154 -4.49 -0.35 -10.19
N VAL A 155 -3.59 0.58 -10.43
CA VAL A 155 -3.10 0.93 -11.77
C VAL A 155 -1.56 0.98 -11.76
N ALA A 156 -0.92 1.13 -12.93
CA ALA A 156 0.54 1.19 -13.03
C ALA A 156 1.01 2.15 -14.14
N THR A 157 0.10 2.93 -14.75
CA THR A 157 0.43 3.84 -15.85
C THR A 157 -0.13 5.23 -15.60
N ARG A 158 0.54 6.24 -16.17
CA ARG A 158 0.18 7.65 -16.04
C ARG A 158 -1.23 7.94 -16.57
N GLU A 159 -1.64 7.33 -17.68
CA GLU A 159 -2.95 7.59 -18.29
C GLU A 159 -4.10 7.19 -17.37
N MET A 160 -3.94 6.06 -16.64
CA MET A 160 -4.97 5.63 -15.69
C MET A 160 -4.95 6.42 -14.39
N VAL A 161 -3.80 6.95 -13.99
CA VAL A 161 -3.72 7.93 -12.90
C VAL A 161 -4.50 9.19 -13.27
N GLU A 162 -4.27 9.74 -14.46
CA GLU A 162 -4.99 10.90 -14.98
C GLU A 162 -6.48 10.63 -15.07
N GLU A 163 -6.89 9.48 -15.60
CA GLU A 163 -8.31 9.08 -15.72
C GLU A 163 -9.02 9.02 -14.35
N LEU A 164 -8.38 8.40 -13.35
CA LEU A 164 -8.94 8.31 -11.99
C LEU A 164 -9.01 9.67 -11.30
N LEU A 165 -8.00 10.53 -11.46
CA LEU A 165 -7.99 11.86 -10.84
C LEU A 165 -8.99 12.79 -11.52
N ILE A 166 -9.01 12.88 -12.85
CA ILE A 166 -9.83 13.83 -13.61
C ILE A 166 -11.27 13.37 -13.64
N ASN A 167 -11.50 12.14 -14.09
CA ASN A 167 -12.83 11.60 -14.32
C ASN A 167 -13.39 10.88 -13.10
N GLY A 168 -12.57 10.11 -12.36
CA GLY A 168 -12.98 9.45 -11.13
C GLY A 168 -13.14 10.39 -9.94
N LYS A 169 -12.47 11.57 -9.97
CA LYS A 169 -12.40 12.55 -8.87
C LYS A 169 -11.92 11.93 -7.56
N VAL A 170 -10.96 11.02 -7.64
CA VAL A 170 -10.28 10.45 -6.48
C VAL A 170 -9.17 11.39 -6.00
N ASP A 171 -8.83 11.34 -4.73
CA ASP A 171 -7.75 12.16 -4.17
C ASP A 171 -6.39 11.48 -4.32
N ILE A 172 -6.38 10.16 -4.24
CA ILE A 172 -5.16 9.36 -4.22
C ILE A 172 -5.33 8.12 -5.12
N VAL A 173 -4.35 7.86 -5.96
CA VAL A 173 -4.33 6.67 -6.82
C VAL A 173 -3.39 5.61 -6.27
N LYS A 174 -3.86 4.37 -6.15
CA LYS A 174 -3.07 3.23 -5.68
C LYS A 174 -2.35 2.58 -6.85
N VAL A 175 -1.00 2.61 -6.82
CA VAL A 175 -0.11 2.24 -7.91
C VAL A 175 0.62 0.94 -7.61
N GLY A 176 0.42 -0.07 -8.45
CA GLY A 176 1.10 -1.37 -8.36
C GLY A 176 0.29 -2.49 -8.99
N ILE A 177 0.80 -3.08 -10.07
CA ILE A 177 0.27 -4.29 -10.71
C ILE A 177 1.33 -5.38 -10.64
N GLY A 178 1.13 -6.34 -9.75
CA GLY A 178 1.98 -7.52 -9.63
C GLY A 178 3.28 -7.40 -8.80
N PRO A 179 3.60 -6.30 -8.06
CA PRO A 179 4.85 -6.20 -7.32
C PRO A 179 4.82 -6.92 -5.96
N GLY A 180 3.65 -7.25 -5.42
CA GLY A 180 3.49 -7.83 -4.09
C GLY A 180 4.09 -9.24 -3.98
N SER A 181 4.67 -9.58 -2.81
CA SER A 181 5.29 -10.89 -2.57
C SER A 181 4.31 -12.08 -2.65
N ALA A 182 3.05 -11.86 -2.28
CA ALA A 182 1.97 -12.85 -2.42
C ALA A 182 1.22 -12.75 -3.76
N CYS A 183 1.59 -11.81 -4.63
CA CYS A 183 0.97 -11.62 -5.94
C CYS A 183 1.64 -12.52 -7.00
N THR A 184 0.84 -13.15 -7.85
CA THR A 184 1.32 -13.97 -8.97
C THR A 184 0.79 -13.46 -10.32
N THR A 185 0.23 -12.26 -10.39
CA THR A 185 -0.33 -11.66 -11.62
C THR A 185 0.69 -11.66 -12.75
N ARG A 186 1.93 -11.19 -12.51
CA ARG A 186 3.00 -11.18 -13.53
C ARG A 186 3.29 -12.59 -14.07
N LEU A 187 3.22 -13.62 -13.23
CA LEU A 187 3.47 -15.03 -13.61
C LEU A 187 2.27 -15.66 -14.33
N LYS A 188 1.06 -15.31 -13.92
CA LYS A 188 -0.17 -15.94 -14.42
C LYS A 188 -0.70 -15.28 -15.68
N THR A 189 -0.45 -13.98 -15.84
CA THR A 189 -1.04 -13.18 -16.94
C THR A 189 -0.01 -12.56 -17.87
N GLY A 190 1.26 -12.47 -17.44
CA GLY A 190 2.31 -11.71 -18.11
C GLY A 190 2.14 -10.18 -17.98
N VAL A 191 1.15 -9.70 -17.21
CA VAL A 191 0.84 -8.27 -17.04
C VAL A 191 1.56 -7.70 -15.83
N GLY A 192 2.15 -6.51 -15.98
CA GLY A 192 2.78 -5.78 -14.88
C GLY A 192 3.77 -4.74 -15.37
N ILE A 193 4.11 -3.82 -14.48
CA ILE A 193 5.17 -2.81 -14.69
C ILE A 193 6.11 -2.87 -13.47
N PRO A 194 7.44 -2.79 -13.66
CA PRO A 194 8.41 -2.68 -12.57
C PRO A 194 8.10 -1.50 -11.66
N GLN A 195 8.06 -1.74 -10.33
CA GLN A 195 7.37 -0.85 -9.39
C GLN A 195 8.04 0.52 -9.25
N LEU A 196 9.37 0.59 -9.26
CA LEU A 196 10.06 1.88 -9.15
C LEU A 196 9.69 2.80 -10.32
N SER A 197 9.74 2.27 -11.55
CA SER A 197 9.39 3.03 -12.76
C SER A 197 7.91 3.42 -12.76
N ALA A 198 7.01 2.50 -12.35
CA ALA A 198 5.58 2.82 -12.22
C ALA A 198 5.34 3.97 -11.23
N VAL A 199 6.05 3.97 -10.09
CA VAL A 199 5.92 5.03 -9.06
C VAL A 199 6.43 6.36 -9.59
N LEU A 200 7.59 6.39 -10.26
CA LEU A 200 8.15 7.62 -10.85
C LEU A 200 7.19 8.26 -11.86
N ASP A 201 6.70 7.47 -12.80
CA ASP A 201 5.82 7.95 -13.87
C ASP A 201 4.43 8.37 -13.36
N CYS A 202 3.85 7.56 -12.48
CA CYS A 202 2.54 7.84 -11.90
C CYS A 202 2.57 9.02 -10.91
N SER A 203 3.68 9.22 -10.15
CA SER A 203 3.80 10.37 -9.25
C SER A 203 3.87 11.69 -10.01
N ASP A 204 4.63 11.73 -11.12
CA ASP A 204 4.70 12.90 -11.99
C ASP A 204 3.31 13.29 -12.53
N ALA A 205 2.57 12.32 -13.06
CA ALA A 205 1.22 12.52 -13.55
C ALA A 205 0.26 13.03 -12.45
N ALA A 206 0.30 12.40 -11.27
CA ALA A 206 -0.58 12.76 -10.16
C ALA A 206 -0.30 14.17 -9.63
N HIS A 207 0.98 14.49 -9.41
CA HIS A 207 1.38 15.80 -8.88
C HIS A 207 1.05 16.93 -9.85
N GLY A 208 1.20 16.73 -11.16
CA GLY A 208 0.79 17.68 -12.19
C GLY A 208 -0.70 18.03 -12.15
N LEU A 209 -1.53 17.11 -11.66
CA LEU A 209 -2.98 17.28 -11.52
C LEU A 209 -3.42 17.67 -10.10
N GLY A 210 -2.49 17.81 -9.16
CA GLY A 210 -2.79 18.10 -7.74
C GLY A 210 -3.40 16.93 -6.98
N GLY A 211 -3.17 15.70 -7.46
CA GLY A 211 -3.48 14.44 -6.80
C GLY A 211 -2.27 13.86 -6.06
N ALA A 212 -2.45 12.70 -5.46
CA ALA A 212 -1.41 11.95 -4.77
C ALA A 212 -1.41 10.48 -5.20
N ILE A 213 -0.32 9.74 -4.88
CA ILE A 213 -0.24 8.30 -5.12
C ILE A 213 0.15 7.52 -3.86
N ILE A 214 -0.30 6.28 -3.83
CA ILE A 214 0.19 5.24 -2.92
C ILE A 214 1.05 4.27 -3.73
N ALA A 215 2.32 4.10 -3.38
CA ALA A 215 3.14 3.01 -3.89
C ALA A 215 2.74 1.71 -3.17
N ASP A 216 2.03 0.81 -3.86
CA ASP A 216 1.46 -0.41 -3.29
C ASP A 216 2.20 -1.65 -3.76
N GLY A 217 2.90 -2.30 -2.83
CA GLY A 217 3.65 -3.53 -3.05
C GLY A 217 5.11 -3.35 -3.47
N GLY A 218 5.83 -4.47 -3.55
CA GLY A 218 7.25 -4.49 -3.89
C GLY A 218 8.19 -4.17 -2.72
N ILE A 219 7.66 -3.84 -1.54
CA ILE A 219 8.44 -3.52 -0.34
C ILE A 219 8.88 -4.80 0.34
N THR A 220 10.18 -5.00 0.47
CA THR A 220 10.79 -6.15 1.12
C THR A 220 11.62 -5.79 2.36
N CYS A 221 12.04 -4.52 2.47
CA CYS A 221 12.86 -4.01 3.56
C CYS A 221 12.64 -2.48 3.73
N PRO A 222 13.13 -1.86 4.83
CA PRO A 222 13.02 -0.41 5.04
C PRO A 222 13.63 0.45 3.91
N GLY A 223 14.69 -0.05 3.27
CA GLY A 223 15.32 0.61 2.13
C GLY A 223 14.38 0.77 0.92
N ASP A 224 13.48 -0.19 0.68
CA ASP A 224 12.52 -0.10 -0.42
C ASP A 224 11.46 0.98 -0.17
N VAL A 225 11.02 1.17 1.09
CA VAL A 225 10.16 2.30 1.49
C VAL A 225 10.86 3.63 1.19
N SER A 226 12.14 3.72 1.53
CA SER A 226 12.94 4.92 1.25
C SER A 226 13.07 5.17 -0.26
N LYS A 227 13.22 4.12 -1.07
CA LYS A 227 13.24 4.24 -2.55
C LYS A 227 11.88 4.69 -3.10
N ALA A 228 10.77 4.20 -2.53
CA ALA A 228 9.44 4.64 -2.95
C ALA A 228 9.24 6.15 -2.67
N PHE A 229 9.61 6.64 -1.49
CA PHE A 229 9.59 8.08 -1.20
C PHE A 229 10.58 8.87 -2.04
N GLY A 230 11.76 8.29 -2.31
CA GLY A 230 12.75 8.87 -3.22
C GLY A 230 12.23 8.98 -4.66
N ALA A 231 11.34 8.10 -5.08
CA ALA A 231 10.61 8.13 -6.35
C ALA A 231 9.35 9.00 -6.31
N CYS A 232 9.21 9.84 -5.29
CA CYS A 232 8.10 10.78 -5.11
C CYS A 232 6.74 10.16 -4.78
N ALA A 233 6.69 8.91 -4.28
CA ALA A 233 5.46 8.40 -3.70
C ALA A 233 4.99 9.30 -2.54
N ASP A 234 3.69 9.54 -2.45
CA ASP A 234 3.11 10.29 -1.34
C ASP A 234 2.88 9.41 -0.14
N PHE A 235 2.43 8.19 -0.38
CA PHE A 235 2.22 7.14 0.61
C PHE A 235 2.85 5.83 0.15
N VAL A 236 3.18 4.96 1.10
CA VAL A 236 3.66 3.59 0.82
C VAL A 236 2.75 2.59 1.52
N MET A 237 2.17 1.66 0.77
CA MET A 237 1.34 0.59 1.31
C MET A 237 2.14 -0.71 1.42
N MET A 238 2.04 -1.35 2.59
CA MET A 238 2.79 -2.55 2.94
C MET A 238 1.84 -3.68 3.38
N GLY A 239 1.95 -4.84 2.70
CA GLY A 239 1.25 -6.08 3.08
C GLY A 239 2.18 -7.02 3.83
N GLY A 240 3.03 -7.75 3.11
CA GLY A 240 3.88 -8.81 3.66
C GLY A 240 4.85 -8.37 4.77
N GLN A 241 5.23 -7.10 4.80
CA GLN A 241 6.11 -6.60 5.86
C GLN A 241 5.38 -6.41 7.20
N PHE A 242 4.10 -6.08 7.16
CA PHE A 242 3.23 -6.01 8.34
C PHE A 242 2.50 -7.34 8.63
N ALA A 243 2.79 -8.40 7.90
CA ALA A 243 2.32 -9.75 8.16
C ALA A 243 3.35 -10.57 8.99
N GLY A 244 2.88 -11.60 9.68
CA GLY A 244 3.71 -12.52 10.46
C GLY A 244 3.89 -12.12 11.92
N HIS A 245 3.15 -11.14 12.42
CA HIS A 245 3.23 -10.63 13.80
C HIS A 245 2.14 -11.20 14.70
N ASP A 246 2.24 -10.91 16.00
CA ASP A 246 1.23 -11.29 16.99
C ASP A 246 -0.16 -10.74 16.64
N GLN A 247 -0.21 -9.53 16.10
CA GLN A 247 -1.42 -8.81 15.75
C GLN A 247 -2.08 -9.28 14.44
N ASN A 248 -1.43 -10.15 13.69
CA ASN A 248 -2.04 -10.71 12.48
C ASN A 248 -2.83 -11.97 12.82
N PRO A 249 -3.94 -12.25 12.10
CA PRO A 249 -4.70 -13.47 12.29
C PRO A 249 -3.91 -14.73 11.92
N GLY A 250 -4.40 -15.87 12.39
CA GLY A 250 -3.84 -17.20 12.14
C GLY A 250 -2.82 -17.65 13.19
N ASP A 251 -2.68 -18.95 13.30
CA ASP A 251 -1.85 -19.59 14.31
C ASP A 251 -0.36 -19.51 13.95
N VAL A 252 0.47 -19.50 14.97
CA VAL A 252 1.91 -19.71 14.84
C VAL A 252 2.15 -21.22 14.72
N VAL A 253 2.78 -21.63 13.65
CA VAL A 253 3.14 -23.03 13.38
C VAL A 253 4.67 -23.19 13.39
N GLU A 254 5.13 -24.34 13.82
CA GLU A 254 6.56 -24.66 13.76
C GLU A 254 6.90 -25.33 12.41
N CYS A 255 7.97 -24.87 11.77
CA CYS A 255 8.47 -25.47 10.55
C CYS A 255 9.20 -26.77 10.89
N GLU A 256 8.69 -27.92 10.48
CA GLU A 256 9.27 -29.24 10.74
C GLU A 256 10.75 -29.37 10.32
N LYS A 257 11.15 -28.67 9.25
CA LYS A 257 12.52 -28.72 8.72
C LYS A 257 13.53 -27.87 9.50
N THR A 258 13.08 -26.79 10.11
CA THR A 258 14.00 -25.78 10.69
C THR A 258 13.74 -25.50 12.16
N GLY A 259 12.65 -25.98 12.75
CA GLY A 259 12.18 -25.64 14.09
C GLY A 259 11.78 -24.18 14.27
N LYS A 260 11.74 -23.37 13.20
CA LYS A 260 11.42 -21.94 13.29
C LYS A 260 9.91 -21.74 13.35
N LYS A 261 9.49 -20.80 14.17
CA LYS A 261 8.09 -20.32 14.21
C LYS A 261 7.74 -19.58 12.93
N MET A 262 6.59 -19.91 12.36
CA MET A 262 6.11 -19.40 11.08
C MET A 262 4.64 -19.01 11.20
N LYS A 263 4.18 -18.09 10.34
CA LYS A 263 2.74 -17.76 10.14
C LYS A 263 2.35 -17.91 8.68
N ARG A 264 1.08 -18.15 8.43
CA ARG A 264 0.52 -18.18 7.08
C ARG A 264 0.21 -16.77 6.61
N PHE A 265 0.51 -16.50 5.35
CA PHE A 265 0.23 -15.25 4.66
C PHE A 265 -0.21 -15.55 3.23
N TYR A 266 -1.22 -14.85 2.72
CA TYR A 266 -1.72 -15.11 1.37
C TYR A 266 -2.24 -13.84 0.70
N GLY A 267 -2.19 -13.83 -0.65
CA GLY A 267 -2.74 -12.75 -1.45
C GLY A 267 -4.28 -12.81 -1.51
N MET A 268 -4.94 -11.66 -1.60
CA MET A 268 -6.40 -11.55 -1.64
C MET A 268 -7.04 -12.19 -2.89
N SER A 269 -6.26 -12.43 -3.96
CA SER A 269 -6.68 -13.17 -5.15
C SER A 269 -6.22 -14.64 -5.15
N SER A 270 -5.77 -15.18 -4.01
CA SER A 270 -5.40 -16.58 -3.85
C SER A 270 -6.63 -17.49 -3.77
N LYS A 271 -6.44 -18.77 -4.09
CA LYS A 271 -7.48 -19.78 -3.93
C LYS A 271 -8.05 -19.78 -2.50
N ARG A 272 -7.17 -19.70 -1.48
CA ARG A 272 -7.56 -19.66 -0.06
C ARG A 272 -8.46 -18.46 0.24
N ALA A 273 -8.07 -17.25 -0.16
CA ALA A 273 -8.90 -16.07 0.07
C ALA A 273 -10.27 -16.19 -0.61
N MET A 274 -10.30 -16.72 -1.84
CA MET A 274 -11.55 -16.94 -2.56
C MET A 274 -12.45 -17.97 -1.88
N GLU A 275 -11.89 -19.07 -1.38
CA GLU A 275 -12.65 -20.10 -0.64
C GLU A 275 -13.16 -19.57 0.71
N THR A 276 -12.33 -18.81 1.43
CA THR A 276 -12.70 -18.23 2.74
C THR A 276 -13.84 -17.23 2.62
N HIS A 277 -13.81 -16.34 1.61
CA HIS A 277 -14.74 -15.21 1.54
C HIS A 277 -15.89 -15.40 0.55
N TYR A 278 -15.75 -16.29 -0.45
CA TYR A 278 -16.75 -16.52 -1.50
C TYR A 278 -17.19 -17.99 -1.62
N GLY A 279 -16.68 -18.86 -0.74
CA GLY A 279 -17.02 -20.28 -0.69
C GLY A 279 -16.34 -21.14 -1.76
N LYS A 280 -15.97 -20.57 -2.90
CA LYS A 280 -15.27 -21.28 -3.99
C LYS A 280 -14.50 -20.31 -4.88
N MET A 281 -13.54 -20.86 -5.60
CA MET A 281 -12.92 -20.19 -6.74
C MET A 281 -13.60 -20.63 -8.02
N GLU A 282 -14.08 -19.69 -8.83
CA GLU A 282 -14.71 -20.00 -10.12
C GLU A 282 -13.71 -20.63 -11.10
N LYS A 283 -14.15 -21.66 -11.85
CA LYS A 283 -13.29 -22.46 -12.75
C LYS A 283 -12.61 -21.65 -13.87
N TYR A 284 -13.23 -20.54 -14.30
CA TYR A 284 -12.67 -19.66 -15.33
C TYR A 284 -11.61 -18.68 -14.82
N ARG A 285 -11.39 -18.58 -13.48
CA ARG A 285 -10.40 -17.69 -12.88
C ARG A 285 -9.08 -18.41 -12.65
N SER A 286 -7.98 -17.72 -12.92
CA SER A 286 -6.65 -18.10 -12.45
C SER A 286 -6.42 -17.51 -11.05
N SER A 287 -5.76 -18.27 -10.16
CA SER A 287 -5.32 -17.73 -8.87
C SER A 287 -4.13 -16.79 -9.09
N GLU A 288 -4.37 -15.50 -8.96
CA GLU A 288 -3.33 -14.46 -9.07
C GLU A 288 -2.67 -14.12 -7.73
N GLY A 289 -3.01 -14.86 -6.68
CA GLY A 289 -2.36 -14.81 -5.38
C GLY A 289 -1.88 -16.20 -4.95
N ARG A 290 -0.86 -16.23 -4.10
CA ARG A 290 -0.32 -17.46 -3.51
C ARG A 290 -0.42 -17.43 -1.99
N GLU A 291 -0.47 -18.61 -1.39
CA GLU A 291 -0.26 -18.82 0.03
C GLU A 291 1.24 -18.98 0.31
N LEU A 292 1.71 -18.33 1.34
CA LEU A 292 3.09 -18.35 1.80
C LEU A 292 3.11 -18.69 3.29
N THR A 293 4.14 -19.39 3.69
CA THR A 293 4.52 -19.53 5.09
C THR A 293 5.70 -18.59 5.34
N ILE A 294 5.49 -17.58 6.16
CA ILE A 294 6.48 -16.53 6.43
C ILE A 294 6.99 -16.65 7.86
N PRO A 295 8.21 -16.18 8.16
CA PRO A 295 8.73 -16.16 9.52
C PRO A 295 7.78 -15.42 10.47
N TYR A 296 7.56 -15.99 11.65
CA TYR A 296 6.92 -15.28 12.76
C TYR A 296 7.89 -14.23 13.31
N LYS A 297 7.39 -12.99 13.47
CA LYS A 297 8.22 -11.81 13.76
C LYS A 297 7.97 -11.23 15.16
N GLY A 298 7.07 -11.84 15.97
CA GLY A 298 6.70 -11.30 17.28
C GLY A 298 5.87 -10.02 17.17
N ASP A 299 6.09 -9.09 18.07
CA ASP A 299 5.31 -7.85 18.15
C ASP A 299 5.55 -6.91 16.95
N LEU A 300 4.47 -6.44 16.35
CA LEU A 300 4.49 -5.50 15.21
C LEU A 300 5.19 -4.18 15.53
N ASN A 301 5.18 -3.73 16.78
CA ASN A 301 5.90 -2.51 17.20
C ASN A 301 7.38 -2.53 16.79
N ASN A 302 8.06 -3.68 16.90
CA ASN A 302 9.47 -3.79 16.54
C ASN A 302 9.70 -3.55 15.05
N THR A 303 8.83 -4.10 14.20
CA THR A 303 8.89 -3.87 12.76
C THR A 303 8.60 -2.41 12.41
N VAL A 304 7.60 -1.80 13.03
CA VAL A 304 7.29 -0.38 12.80
C VAL A 304 8.50 0.50 13.13
N LEU A 305 9.11 0.30 14.29
CA LEU A 305 10.29 1.08 14.72
C LEU A 305 11.49 0.89 13.78
N ASP A 306 11.71 -0.33 13.27
CA ASP A 306 12.78 -0.60 12.30
C ASP A 306 12.54 0.16 10.98
N TYR A 307 11.31 0.14 10.46
CA TYR A 307 10.96 0.88 9.24
C TYR A 307 11.10 2.40 9.41
N LEU A 308 10.61 2.95 10.52
CA LEU A 308 10.75 4.38 10.82
C LEU A 308 12.23 4.77 11.01
N GLY A 309 13.01 3.91 11.66
CA GLY A 309 14.46 4.07 11.82
C GLY A 309 15.20 4.06 10.48
N GLY A 310 14.83 3.15 9.59
CA GLY A 310 15.39 3.06 8.23
C GLY A 310 15.13 4.31 7.39
N ILE A 311 13.91 4.84 7.43
CA ILE A 311 13.54 6.09 6.75
C ILE A 311 14.37 7.26 7.29
N ARG A 312 14.45 7.42 8.62
CA ARG A 312 15.26 8.46 9.26
C ARG A 312 16.74 8.36 8.86
N SER A 313 17.28 7.14 8.82
CA SER A 313 18.65 6.88 8.39
C SER A 313 18.87 7.32 6.94
N THR A 314 17.98 6.93 6.02
CA THR A 314 18.07 7.35 4.61
C THR A 314 18.04 8.86 4.48
N CYS A 315 17.14 9.54 5.19
CA CYS A 315 17.06 11.00 5.18
C CYS A 315 18.40 11.65 5.58
N THR A 316 19.08 11.12 6.62
CA THR A 316 20.41 11.65 7.00
C THR A 316 21.46 11.39 5.93
N TYR A 317 21.43 10.25 5.26
CA TYR A 317 22.38 9.93 4.18
C TYR A 317 22.23 10.79 2.92
N ILE A 318 21.03 11.33 2.68
CA ILE A 318 20.77 12.14 1.47
C ILE A 318 20.59 13.64 1.79
N GLY A 319 20.66 14.04 3.06
CA GLY A 319 20.49 15.42 3.49
C GLY A 319 19.03 15.91 3.44
N ALA A 320 18.06 15.00 3.50
CA ALA A 320 16.64 15.35 3.55
C ALA A 320 16.19 15.55 5.00
N THR A 321 15.69 16.72 5.35
CA THR A 321 15.21 17.05 6.71
C THR A 321 13.83 16.44 7.01
N SER A 322 13.13 15.93 6.00
CA SER A 322 11.81 15.33 6.13
C SER A 322 11.53 14.34 4.98
N ILE A 323 10.55 13.45 5.18
CA ILE A 323 10.06 12.56 4.10
C ILE A 323 9.62 13.39 2.87
N LYS A 324 8.97 14.54 3.08
CA LYS A 324 8.53 15.45 2.00
C LYS A 324 9.68 15.86 1.07
N ASN A 325 10.89 15.95 1.60
CA ASN A 325 12.06 16.39 0.84
C ASN A 325 12.83 15.25 0.18
N MET A 326 12.48 13.99 0.45
CA MET A 326 13.23 12.83 -0.05
C MET A 326 13.33 12.80 -1.57
N GLY A 327 12.23 13.03 -2.29
CA GLY A 327 12.24 13.02 -3.75
C GLY A 327 13.23 14.04 -4.35
N LYS A 328 13.29 15.24 -3.78
CA LYS A 328 14.23 16.29 -4.23
C LYS A 328 15.70 15.97 -3.88
N CYS A 329 15.92 15.23 -2.80
CA CYS A 329 17.26 14.87 -2.32
C CYS A 329 17.76 13.55 -2.90
N THR A 330 16.91 12.72 -3.48
CA THR A 330 17.27 11.41 -4.00
C THR A 330 17.95 11.51 -5.37
N THR A 331 18.95 10.67 -5.56
CA THR A 331 19.52 10.30 -6.87
C THR A 331 19.67 8.80 -6.87
N PHE A 332 19.03 8.13 -7.80
CA PHE A 332 19.19 6.69 -7.95
C PHE A 332 20.42 6.34 -8.75
N VAL A 333 21.11 5.28 -8.36
CA VAL A 333 22.16 4.64 -9.16
C VAL A 333 21.67 3.25 -9.51
N LYS A 334 21.70 2.92 -10.80
CA LYS A 334 21.35 1.60 -11.30
C LYS A 334 22.45 0.62 -10.92
N VAL A 335 22.06 -0.54 -10.40
CA VAL A 335 22.98 -1.59 -9.94
C VAL A 335 22.59 -2.93 -10.53
N THR A 336 23.55 -3.81 -10.71
CA THR A 336 23.26 -5.23 -10.91
C THR A 336 22.81 -5.82 -9.58
N ARG A 337 21.86 -6.76 -9.60
CA ARG A 337 21.40 -7.46 -8.38
C ARG A 337 22.59 -8.07 -7.64
N GLN A 338 23.00 -7.43 -6.57
CA GLN A 338 23.98 -7.97 -5.65
C GLN A 338 23.23 -8.53 -4.45
N LEU A 339 23.09 -9.84 -4.40
CA LEU A 339 22.67 -10.52 -3.19
C LEU A 339 23.87 -10.58 -2.25
N ASN A 340 23.89 -9.73 -1.26
CA ASN A 340 24.82 -9.91 -0.13
C ASN A 340 24.33 -11.10 0.69
N LYS A 341 24.86 -12.27 0.39
CA LYS A 341 24.47 -13.56 1.01
C LYS A 341 24.71 -13.62 2.53
N HIS A 342 25.40 -12.65 3.12
CA HIS A 342 25.59 -12.57 4.58
C HIS A 342 24.34 -12.16 5.36
N PHE A 343 23.31 -11.65 4.69
CA PHE A 343 22.09 -11.15 5.32
C PHE A 343 20.81 -11.89 4.88
N VAL A 344 20.95 -13.02 4.20
CA VAL A 344 19.82 -13.88 3.76
C VAL A 344 19.78 -15.16 4.60
#